data_369e818355234a488afb2a660159e134
#
_entry.id   369e818355234a488afb2a660159e134
#
_cell.length_a   1.000
_cell.length_b   1.000
_cell.length_c   1.000
_cell.angle_alpha   90.00
_cell.angle_beta   90.00
_cell.angle_gamma   90.00
#
_symmetry.space_group_name_H-M   'P 1'
#
loop_
_entity.id
_entity.type
_entity.pdbx_description
1 polymer ?
#
loop_
_entity_poly.entity_id
_entity_poly.type
_entity_poly.pdbx_seq_one_letter_code
_entity_poly.pdbx_strand_id
1 'polypeptide(L)'
;MKLTVVGLGYIGLPTSIMFAKHGVDVLGVDINQQTIDKLQSGQISIEEPGLQEIYEEVLSSGKLKVSTTPEASDVFIIAVPTPNNDDQYRSCDISLVMRALDSILPFLKKGNTIIVESTIAPKTMDDFVKPVIENLGFTIGEDIYLVHCPERVLPGKILEELVHNNRIIGGVTKACIEAGKRVYRTFVQGEMIETDARTAEMSKLMENTYRDVNIALANELTKICNNLNINVLDVIEMANKHPRVNIHQPGPGVGGHCLAVDPYFIIAKDPENAKLIQTGREINNSMPAYVVDTTKQIIKALSGNKVTVFGLTYKGDVDDIRESPAFDIYELLNQEPDIEVCAYDPHVELDFVEHDMSHVVKDASLVLILSDHSEFKNLSVSHFDKMKHKVIFDTKNVVKSSFEDVSYYNYGNIFNFIDK
;
A
#
# COMPACT_ATOMS: atom_id res chain seq x y z
N MET A 1 -23.62 23.21 0.78
CA MET A 1 -22.79 22.49 -0.23
C MET A 1 -23.28 21.06 -0.28
N LYS A 2 -23.63 20.56 -1.46
CA LYS A 2 -23.90 19.14 -1.72
C LYS A 2 -22.69 18.53 -2.39
N LEU A 3 -22.23 17.38 -1.91
CA LEU A 3 -21.01 16.74 -2.36
C LEU A 3 -21.30 15.27 -2.74
N THR A 4 -20.80 14.82 -3.87
CA THR A 4 -20.84 13.40 -4.29
C THR A 4 -19.42 12.84 -4.29
N VAL A 5 -19.21 11.69 -3.61
CA VAL A 5 -17.97 10.92 -3.66
C VAL A 5 -18.22 9.65 -4.46
N VAL A 6 -17.43 9.42 -5.51
CA VAL A 6 -17.51 8.23 -6.36
C VAL A 6 -16.36 7.28 -6.02
N GLY A 7 -16.69 6.08 -5.57
CA GLY A 7 -15.80 5.09 -4.97
C GLY A 7 -15.86 5.15 -3.44
N LEU A 8 -16.32 4.07 -2.79
CA LEU A 8 -16.48 3.98 -1.33
C LEU A 8 -15.52 2.95 -0.72
N GLY A 9 -14.31 2.90 -1.25
CA GLY A 9 -13.19 2.13 -0.69
C GLY A 9 -12.50 2.86 0.47
N TYR A 10 -11.25 2.43 0.76
CA TYR A 10 -10.42 2.89 1.90
C TYR A 10 -10.21 4.41 1.97
N ILE A 11 -10.37 5.14 0.89
CA ILE A 11 -10.24 6.60 0.83
C ILE A 11 -11.63 7.26 0.77
N GLY A 12 -12.45 6.87 -0.20
CA GLY A 12 -13.69 7.58 -0.47
C GLY A 12 -14.75 7.47 0.64
N LEU A 13 -14.84 6.32 1.33
CA LEU A 13 -15.79 6.18 2.44
C LEU A 13 -15.40 7.05 3.65
N PRO A 14 -14.16 6.99 4.18
CA PRO A 14 -13.73 7.90 5.25
C PRO A 14 -13.83 9.39 4.87
N THR A 15 -13.45 9.75 3.64
CA THR A 15 -13.63 11.13 3.12
C THR A 15 -15.11 11.56 3.15
N SER A 16 -16.02 10.68 2.70
CA SER A 16 -17.48 10.93 2.73
C SER A 16 -17.98 11.16 4.16
N ILE A 17 -17.56 10.29 5.09
CA ILE A 17 -17.92 10.36 6.51
C ILE A 17 -17.42 11.68 7.12
N MET A 18 -16.18 12.08 6.83
CA MET A 18 -15.59 13.30 7.38
C MET A 18 -16.30 14.57 6.88
N PHE A 19 -16.64 14.67 5.60
CA PHE A 19 -17.44 15.77 5.10
C PHE A 19 -18.83 15.81 5.75
N ALA A 20 -19.51 14.65 5.86
CA ALA A 20 -20.84 14.55 6.47
C ALA A 20 -20.82 14.95 7.95
N LYS A 21 -19.83 14.50 8.71
CA LYS A 21 -19.60 14.87 10.11
C LYS A 21 -19.46 16.37 10.31
N HIS A 22 -18.89 17.07 9.32
CA HIS A 22 -18.75 18.52 9.34
C HIS A 22 -19.92 19.27 8.66
N GLY A 23 -21.08 18.60 8.54
CA GLY A 23 -22.35 19.23 8.17
C GLY A 23 -22.61 19.33 6.67
N VAL A 24 -21.76 18.79 5.82
CA VAL A 24 -21.97 18.72 4.37
C VAL A 24 -23.02 17.65 4.05
N ASP A 25 -23.90 17.91 3.07
CA ASP A 25 -24.83 16.91 2.54
C ASP A 25 -24.06 16.04 1.51
N VAL A 26 -23.74 14.79 1.87
CA VAL A 26 -22.90 13.89 1.10
C VAL A 26 -23.70 12.75 0.49
N LEU A 27 -23.46 12.49 -0.80
CA LEU A 27 -23.85 11.25 -1.48
C LEU A 27 -22.61 10.43 -1.78
N GLY A 28 -22.46 9.29 -1.10
CA GLY A 28 -21.47 8.29 -1.46
C GLY A 28 -21.98 7.38 -2.57
N VAL A 29 -21.17 7.16 -3.60
CA VAL A 29 -21.53 6.34 -4.77
C VAL A 29 -20.53 5.23 -4.96
N ASP A 30 -21.02 3.99 -5.10
CA ASP A 30 -20.21 2.84 -5.48
C ASP A 30 -20.98 1.95 -6.46
N ILE A 31 -20.30 1.42 -7.48
CA ILE A 31 -20.93 0.54 -8.47
C ILE A 31 -21.31 -0.83 -7.91
N ASN A 32 -20.72 -1.24 -6.79
CA ASN A 32 -20.97 -2.52 -6.17
C ASN A 32 -22.22 -2.45 -5.29
N GLN A 33 -23.31 -3.09 -5.75
CA GLN A 33 -24.59 -3.13 -5.03
C GLN A 33 -24.42 -3.74 -3.62
N GLN A 34 -23.59 -4.78 -3.46
CA GLN A 34 -23.38 -5.42 -2.15
C GLN A 34 -22.73 -4.45 -1.15
N THR A 35 -21.77 -3.63 -1.62
CA THR A 35 -21.18 -2.55 -0.80
C THR A 35 -22.26 -1.56 -0.37
N ILE A 36 -23.12 -1.14 -1.29
CA ILE A 36 -24.20 -0.21 -0.98
C ILE A 36 -25.21 -0.81 0.00
N ASP A 37 -25.63 -2.05 -0.20
CA ASP A 37 -26.58 -2.75 0.70
C ASP A 37 -26.00 -2.86 2.12
N LYS A 38 -24.71 -3.21 2.25
CA LYS A 38 -24.01 -3.29 3.52
C LYS A 38 -23.96 -1.92 4.22
N LEU A 39 -23.58 -0.88 3.49
CA LEU A 39 -23.55 0.49 4.00
C LEU A 39 -24.94 0.97 4.40
N GLN A 40 -25.99 0.71 3.61
CA GLN A 40 -27.38 1.06 3.97
C GLN A 40 -27.88 0.35 5.23
N SER A 41 -27.36 -0.85 5.52
CA SER A 41 -27.63 -1.57 6.75
C SER A 41 -26.90 -1.00 7.99
N GLY A 42 -26.07 0.03 7.83
CA GLY A 42 -25.30 0.64 8.90
C GLY A 42 -23.93 0.00 9.13
N GLN A 43 -23.48 -0.92 8.26
CA GLN A 43 -22.20 -1.62 8.41
C GLN A 43 -21.17 -1.12 7.41
N ILE A 44 -19.93 -0.92 7.87
CA ILE A 44 -18.79 -0.63 7.01
C ILE A 44 -17.94 -1.88 6.78
N SER A 45 -17.14 -1.88 5.70
CA SER A 45 -16.22 -2.98 5.37
C SER A 45 -14.76 -2.65 5.66
N ILE A 46 -14.50 -1.46 6.20
CA ILE A 46 -13.16 -0.94 6.47
C ILE A 46 -12.90 -1.03 7.96
N GLU A 47 -11.84 -1.72 8.34
CA GLU A 47 -11.38 -1.76 9.72
C GLU A 47 -10.52 -0.52 10.00
N GLU A 48 -11.12 0.43 10.71
CA GLU A 48 -10.46 1.69 11.12
C GLU A 48 -11.02 2.11 12.48
N PRO A 49 -10.18 2.33 13.48
CA PRO A 49 -10.64 2.71 14.82
C PRO A 49 -11.56 3.95 14.82
N GLY A 50 -12.74 3.82 15.37
CA GLY A 50 -13.72 4.91 15.51
C GLY A 50 -14.50 5.27 14.23
N LEU A 51 -14.25 4.61 13.11
CA LEU A 51 -14.93 4.92 11.85
C LEU A 51 -16.39 4.46 11.86
N GLN A 52 -16.68 3.27 12.43
CA GLN A 52 -18.02 2.70 12.51
C GLN A 52 -18.96 3.61 13.28
N GLU A 53 -18.54 4.09 14.44
CA GLU A 53 -19.34 4.97 15.30
C GLU A 53 -19.69 6.28 14.62
N ILE A 54 -18.72 6.89 13.93
CA ILE A 54 -18.96 8.15 13.19
C ILE A 54 -19.86 7.88 11.97
N TYR A 55 -19.71 6.73 11.32
CA TYR A 55 -20.57 6.34 10.21
C TYR A 55 -22.03 6.24 10.63
N GLU A 56 -22.34 5.57 11.74
CA GLU A 56 -23.67 5.46 12.29
C GLU A 56 -24.29 6.84 12.63
N GLU A 57 -23.49 7.75 13.21
CA GLU A 57 -23.89 9.11 13.51
C GLU A 57 -24.30 9.86 12.24
N VAL A 58 -23.44 9.89 11.21
CA VAL A 58 -23.71 10.67 9.98
C VAL A 58 -24.82 10.04 9.12
N LEU A 59 -24.99 8.73 9.17
CA LEU A 59 -26.08 8.02 8.51
C LEU A 59 -27.42 8.37 9.18
N SER A 60 -27.50 8.31 10.50
CA SER A 60 -28.71 8.61 11.29
C SER A 60 -29.13 10.08 11.17
N SER A 61 -28.17 10.98 11.06
CA SER A 61 -28.43 12.41 10.84
C SER A 61 -28.94 12.74 9.44
N GLY A 62 -28.88 11.78 8.50
CA GLY A 62 -29.22 11.96 7.09
C GLY A 62 -28.24 12.81 6.29
N LYS A 63 -27.07 13.13 6.88
CA LYS A 63 -26.01 13.90 6.20
C LYS A 63 -25.22 13.07 5.21
N LEU A 64 -25.14 11.75 5.41
CA LEU A 64 -24.58 10.80 4.45
C LEU A 64 -25.70 9.92 3.88
N LYS A 65 -25.76 9.86 2.57
CA LYS A 65 -26.56 8.89 1.81
C LYS A 65 -25.65 8.07 0.92
N VAL A 66 -26.04 6.86 0.58
CA VAL A 66 -25.28 5.99 -0.32
C VAL A 66 -26.17 5.46 -1.45
N SER A 67 -25.61 5.35 -2.66
CA SER A 67 -26.33 4.95 -3.89
C SER A 67 -25.37 4.28 -4.87
N THR A 68 -25.91 3.57 -5.85
CA THR A 68 -25.14 3.10 -7.01
C THR A 68 -25.02 4.12 -8.13
N THR A 69 -25.77 5.23 -8.06
CA THR A 69 -25.79 6.26 -9.11
C THR A 69 -25.56 7.65 -8.51
N PRO A 70 -24.76 8.50 -9.17
CA PRO A 70 -24.56 9.88 -8.75
C PRO A 70 -25.81 10.74 -8.97
N GLU A 71 -25.84 11.90 -8.32
CA GLU A 71 -26.85 12.93 -8.48
C GLU A 71 -26.20 14.31 -8.66
N ALA A 72 -27.01 15.30 -9.10
CA ALA A 72 -26.56 16.68 -9.19
C ALA A 72 -26.02 17.20 -7.85
N SER A 73 -24.78 17.66 -7.85
CA SER A 73 -24.05 18.15 -6.69
C SER A 73 -23.27 19.43 -7.01
N ASP A 74 -22.72 20.07 -5.98
CA ASP A 74 -21.82 21.22 -6.18
C ASP A 74 -20.37 20.76 -6.37
N VAL A 75 -20.00 19.66 -5.73
CA VAL A 75 -18.66 19.07 -5.75
C VAL A 75 -18.76 17.59 -6.05
N PHE A 76 -17.85 17.07 -6.89
CA PHE A 76 -17.67 15.66 -7.17
C PHE A 76 -16.24 15.27 -6.83
N ILE A 77 -16.07 14.23 -6.00
CA ILE A 77 -14.78 13.63 -5.65
C ILE A 77 -14.72 12.24 -6.25
N ILE A 78 -13.63 11.92 -6.96
CA ILE A 78 -13.36 10.60 -7.54
C ILE A 78 -12.27 9.94 -6.72
N ALA A 79 -12.61 8.83 -6.05
CA ALA A 79 -11.74 8.07 -5.16
C ALA A 79 -11.81 6.57 -5.46
N VAL A 80 -11.54 6.20 -6.71
CA VAL A 80 -11.59 4.83 -7.23
C VAL A 80 -10.20 4.23 -7.36
N PRO A 81 -10.06 2.89 -7.37
CA PRO A 81 -8.76 2.23 -7.56
C PRO A 81 -8.12 2.54 -8.92
N THR A 82 -6.78 2.57 -8.93
CA THR A 82 -5.95 2.77 -10.12
C THR A 82 -4.81 1.73 -10.14
N PRO A 83 -5.12 0.46 -10.51
CA PRO A 83 -4.11 -0.59 -10.57
C PRO A 83 -3.14 -0.38 -11.75
N ASN A 84 -2.11 -1.23 -11.81
CA ASN A 84 -1.28 -1.30 -13.01
C ASN A 84 -2.00 -2.01 -14.15
N ASN A 85 -1.76 -1.56 -15.38
CA ASN A 85 -2.05 -2.31 -16.60
C ASN A 85 -1.07 -3.49 -16.74
N ASP A 86 -1.51 -4.52 -17.47
CA ASP A 86 -0.63 -5.62 -17.90
C ASP A 86 0.07 -5.23 -19.23
N ASP A 87 0.92 -4.21 -19.15
CA ASP A 87 1.75 -3.74 -20.27
C ASP A 87 3.25 -3.75 -19.88
N GLN A 88 4.12 -3.46 -20.85
CA GLN A 88 5.56 -3.51 -20.68
C GLN A 88 6.08 -2.73 -19.45
N TYR A 89 5.45 -1.62 -19.11
CA TYR A 89 5.89 -0.71 -18.04
C TYR A 89 4.92 -0.66 -16.87
N ARG A 90 3.90 -1.54 -16.85
CA ARG A 90 2.87 -1.58 -15.80
C ARG A 90 2.25 -0.19 -15.57
N SER A 91 1.83 0.44 -16.66
CA SER A 91 1.27 1.81 -16.60
C SER A 91 0.03 1.91 -15.73
N CYS A 92 -0.34 3.13 -15.35
CA CYS A 92 -1.55 3.40 -14.55
C CYS A 92 -2.82 3.06 -15.34
N ASP A 93 -3.65 2.16 -14.84
CA ASP A 93 -5.01 1.95 -15.38
C ASP A 93 -5.95 3.04 -14.84
N ILE A 94 -6.26 4.01 -15.68
CA ILE A 94 -7.20 5.09 -15.37
C ILE A 94 -8.64 4.79 -15.79
N SER A 95 -8.94 3.58 -16.25
CA SER A 95 -10.27 3.20 -16.76
C SER A 95 -11.39 3.43 -15.76
N LEU A 96 -11.13 3.13 -14.46
CA LEU A 96 -12.10 3.37 -13.40
C LEU A 96 -12.29 4.87 -13.12
N VAL A 97 -11.23 5.67 -13.18
CA VAL A 97 -11.31 7.14 -13.04
C VAL A 97 -12.14 7.72 -14.16
N MET A 98 -11.91 7.29 -15.41
CA MET A 98 -12.67 7.77 -16.55
C MET A 98 -14.14 7.34 -16.49
N ARG A 99 -14.43 6.10 -16.08
CA ARG A 99 -15.83 5.66 -15.86
C ARG A 99 -16.52 6.44 -14.74
N ALA A 100 -15.82 6.73 -13.65
CA ALA A 100 -16.34 7.57 -12.58
C ALA A 100 -16.62 8.99 -13.08
N LEU A 101 -15.72 9.56 -13.88
CA LEU A 101 -15.91 10.84 -14.54
C LEU A 101 -17.14 10.81 -15.45
N ASP A 102 -17.26 9.82 -16.35
CA ASP A 102 -18.39 9.66 -17.26
C ASP A 102 -19.73 9.61 -16.52
N SER A 103 -19.77 8.95 -15.36
CA SER A 103 -20.99 8.81 -14.56
C SER A 103 -21.51 10.14 -14.03
N ILE A 104 -20.66 11.15 -13.84
CA ILE A 104 -21.03 12.46 -13.31
C ILE A 104 -21.28 13.51 -14.40
N LEU A 105 -20.84 13.26 -15.66
CA LEU A 105 -20.99 14.24 -16.76
C LEU A 105 -22.43 14.74 -16.94
N PRO A 106 -23.50 13.89 -16.87
CA PRO A 106 -24.87 14.35 -17.02
C PRO A 106 -25.36 15.34 -15.98
N PHE A 107 -24.67 15.43 -14.85
CA PHE A 107 -25.04 16.27 -13.69
C PHE A 107 -24.21 17.56 -13.59
N LEU A 108 -23.24 17.75 -14.52
CA LEU A 108 -22.35 18.91 -14.48
C LEU A 108 -23.10 20.19 -14.83
N LYS A 109 -22.80 21.24 -14.08
CA LYS A 109 -23.26 22.62 -14.30
C LYS A 109 -22.13 23.59 -14.00
N LYS A 110 -22.24 24.81 -14.51
CA LYS A 110 -21.31 25.89 -14.20
C LYS A 110 -21.19 26.11 -12.69
N GLY A 111 -19.97 26.25 -12.22
CA GLY A 111 -19.62 26.40 -10.80
C GLY A 111 -19.24 25.10 -10.12
N ASN A 112 -19.37 23.93 -10.76
CA ASN A 112 -18.98 22.65 -10.17
C ASN A 112 -17.47 22.53 -9.99
N THR A 113 -17.08 21.84 -8.92
CA THR A 113 -15.71 21.44 -8.66
C THR A 113 -15.59 19.92 -8.79
N ILE A 114 -14.66 19.43 -9.61
CA ILE A 114 -14.33 18.02 -9.77
C ILE A 114 -12.95 17.81 -9.17
N ILE A 115 -12.85 16.88 -8.23
CA ILE A 115 -11.62 16.54 -7.52
C ILE A 115 -11.29 15.08 -7.78
N VAL A 116 -10.09 14.79 -8.24
CA VAL A 116 -9.56 13.42 -8.34
C VAL A 116 -8.63 13.21 -7.13
N GLU A 117 -9.05 12.34 -6.20
CA GLU A 117 -8.24 11.89 -5.06
C GLU A 117 -7.46 10.60 -5.38
N SER A 118 -7.94 9.80 -6.35
CA SER A 118 -7.24 8.61 -6.82
C SER A 118 -5.82 8.93 -7.20
N THR A 119 -4.87 8.05 -6.85
CA THR A 119 -3.48 8.16 -7.31
C THR A 119 -3.42 7.94 -8.81
N ILE A 120 -2.91 8.90 -9.56
CA ILE A 120 -2.86 8.89 -11.02
C ILE A 120 -1.47 9.25 -11.54
N ALA A 121 -1.16 8.79 -12.74
CA ALA A 121 0.12 9.10 -13.39
C ALA A 121 0.23 10.60 -13.72
N PRO A 122 1.44 11.17 -13.75
CA PRO A 122 1.65 12.58 -14.08
C PRO A 122 1.02 12.95 -15.42
N LYS A 123 0.40 14.15 -15.48
CA LYS A 123 -0.35 14.71 -16.60
C LYS A 123 -1.70 14.04 -16.90
N THR A 124 -2.21 13.15 -16.05
CA THR A 124 -3.53 12.52 -16.25
C THR A 124 -4.65 13.57 -16.23
N MET A 125 -4.59 14.54 -15.35
CA MET A 125 -5.58 15.62 -15.32
C MET A 125 -5.59 16.44 -16.62
N ASP A 126 -4.43 16.74 -17.18
CA ASP A 126 -4.31 17.53 -18.41
C ASP A 126 -4.64 16.73 -19.68
N ASP A 127 -4.13 15.49 -19.76
CA ASP A 127 -4.17 14.72 -20.99
C ASP A 127 -5.51 13.95 -21.15
N PHE A 128 -6.22 13.64 -20.04
CA PHE A 128 -7.43 12.82 -20.07
C PHE A 128 -8.65 13.49 -19.45
N VAL A 129 -8.57 14.03 -18.23
CA VAL A 129 -9.75 14.57 -17.54
C VAL A 129 -10.18 15.89 -18.12
N LYS A 130 -9.24 16.83 -18.29
CA LYS A 130 -9.51 18.17 -18.83
C LYS A 130 -10.17 18.14 -20.22
N PRO A 131 -9.65 17.39 -21.23
CA PRO A 131 -10.25 17.34 -22.55
C PRO A 131 -11.71 16.87 -22.57
N VAL A 132 -12.09 15.92 -21.70
CA VAL A 132 -13.48 15.43 -21.59
C VAL A 132 -14.41 16.57 -21.20
N ILE A 133 -14.03 17.38 -20.21
CA ILE A 133 -14.85 18.50 -19.74
C ILE A 133 -14.90 19.63 -20.77
N GLU A 134 -13.78 19.96 -21.42
CA GLU A 134 -13.73 21.00 -22.46
C GLU A 134 -14.56 20.62 -23.69
N ASN A 135 -14.60 19.33 -24.06
CA ASN A 135 -15.45 18.83 -25.16
C ASN A 135 -16.97 18.98 -24.90
N LEU A 136 -17.37 19.13 -23.64
CA LEU A 136 -18.76 19.46 -23.27
C LEU A 136 -19.07 20.97 -23.37
N GLY A 137 -18.07 21.78 -23.76
CA GLY A 137 -18.19 23.23 -23.92
C GLY A 137 -17.97 24.04 -22.64
N PHE A 138 -17.41 23.43 -21.59
CA PHE A 138 -17.02 24.14 -20.37
C PHE A 138 -15.61 24.70 -20.45
N THR A 139 -15.40 25.88 -19.87
CA THR A 139 -14.08 26.48 -19.69
C THR A 139 -13.55 26.15 -18.30
N ILE A 140 -12.36 25.49 -18.25
CA ILE A 140 -11.73 25.12 -16.98
C ILE A 140 -11.18 26.36 -16.26
N GLY A 141 -11.54 26.51 -15.00
CA GLY A 141 -11.19 27.65 -14.15
C GLY A 141 -12.17 28.80 -14.19
N GLU A 142 -13.20 28.73 -15.06
CA GLU A 142 -14.32 29.69 -15.14
C GLU A 142 -15.64 28.97 -14.90
N ASP A 143 -15.97 27.98 -15.72
CA ASP A 143 -17.20 27.22 -15.63
C ASP A 143 -17.09 26.00 -14.71
N ILE A 144 -16.00 25.25 -14.83
CA ILE A 144 -15.73 24.05 -14.03
C ILE A 144 -14.32 24.16 -13.41
N TYR A 145 -14.17 23.70 -12.18
CA TYR A 145 -12.89 23.69 -11.48
C TYR A 145 -12.37 22.24 -11.37
N LEU A 146 -11.18 21.97 -11.94
CA LEU A 146 -10.53 20.66 -11.90
C LEU A 146 -9.36 20.68 -10.93
N VAL A 147 -9.38 19.74 -9.97
CA VAL A 147 -8.41 19.64 -8.89
C VAL A 147 -7.92 18.19 -8.78
N HIS A 148 -6.62 17.99 -8.65
CA HIS A 148 -6.04 16.76 -8.14
C HIS A 148 -5.62 16.98 -6.68
N CYS A 149 -6.15 16.17 -5.78
CA CYS A 149 -5.85 16.25 -4.36
C CYS A 149 -5.56 14.86 -3.82
N PRO A 150 -4.33 14.33 -4.04
CA PRO A 150 -4.00 12.96 -3.67
C PRO A 150 -4.07 12.73 -2.17
N GLU A 151 -4.64 11.58 -1.78
CA GLU A 151 -4.71 11.20 -0.37
C GLU A 151 -3.43 10.50 0.09
N ARG A 152 -3.05 10.72 1.38
CA ARG A 152 -1.78 10.27 1.95
C ARG A 152 -1.93 9.71 3.36
N VAL A 153 -3.08 9.16 3.69
CA VAL A 153 -3.38 8.58 5.02
C VAL A 153 -2.86 7.15 5.16
N LEU A 154 -2.57 6.76 6.40
CA LEU A 154 -2.19 5.41 6.76
C LEU A 154 -3.37 4.67 7.40
N PRO A 155 -3.65 3.41 7.00
CA PRO A 155 -4.60 2.56 7.71
C PRO A 155 -4.29 2.47 9.21
N GLY A 156 -5.32 2.55 10.03
CA GLY A 156 -5.23 2.62 11.50
C GLY A 156 -5.12 4.03 12.08
N LYS A 157 -4.97 5.08 11.21
CA LYS A 157 -4.91 6.50 11.58
C LYS A 157 -5.66 7.41 10.63
N ILE A 158 -6.52 6.86 9.79
CA ILE A 158 -7.17 7.60 8.70
C ILE A 158 -7.92 8.82 9.21
N LEU A 159 -8.72 8.66 10.28
CA LEU A 159 -9.54 9.75 10.82
C LEU A 159 -8.72 10.94 11.33
N GLU A 160 -7.63 10.65 12.04
CA GLU A 160 -6.71 11.67 12.56
C GLU A 160 -5.97 12.37 11.42
N GLU A 161 -5.44 11.56 10.51
CA GLU A 161 -4.61 12.05 9.42
C GLU A 161 -5.41 12.83 8.37
N LEU A 162 -6.66 12.47 8.08
CA LEU A 162 -7.55 13.25 7.21
C LEU A 162 -7.72 14.70 7.69
N VAL A 163 -7.72 14.92 9.02
CA VAL A 163 -7.89 16.25 9.62
C VAL A 163 -6.57 17.00 9.72
N HIS A 164 -5.50 16.33 10.16
CA HIS A 164 -4.28 16.99 10.61
C HIS A 164 -3.13 16.96 9.62
N ASN A 165 -3.12 16.02 8.66
CA ASN A 165 -2.07 16.01 7.65
C ASN A 165 -2.15 17.22 6.72
N ASN A 166 -0.98 17.72 6.31
CA ASN A 166 -0.88 18.69 5.23
C ASN A 166 -1.44 18.10 3.94
N ARG A 167 -2.22 18.89 3.20
CA ARG A 167 -2.89 18.43 2.00
C ARG A 167 -2.39 19.17 0.76
N ILE A 168 -2.01 18.42 -0.29
CA ILE A 168 -1.62 19.01 -1.56
C ILE A 168 -2.88 19.33 -2.36
N ILE A 169 -3.01 20.56 -2.83
CA ILE A 169 -4.12 21.02 -3.68
C ILE A 169 -3.55 21.40 -5.04
N GLY A 170 -3.64 20.48 -5.99
CA GLY A 170 -3.18 20.67 -7.36
C GLY A 170 -4.30 21.11 -8.28
N GLY A 171 -4.33 22.34 -8.69
CA GLY A 171 -5.34 22.85 -9.63
C GLY A 171 -4.84 22.90 -11.07
N VAL A 172 -5.73 22.64 -12.03
CA VAL A 172 -5.42 22.87 -13.47
C VAL A 172 -5.21 24.37 -13.75
N THR A 173 -5.88 25.22 -12.99
CA THR A 173 -5.67 26.67 -12.98
C THR A 173 -5.63 27.20 -11.53
N LYS A 174 -5.22 28.46 -11.33
CA LYS A 174 -5.26 29.10 -9.99
C LYS A 174 -6.66 29.12 -9.41
N ALA A 175 -7.69 29.36 -10.22
CA ALA A 175 -9.10 29.33 -9.77
C ALA A 175 -9.50 27.93 -9.29
N CYS A 176 -8.97 26.87 -9.93
CA CYS A 176 -9.19 25.49 -9.50
C CYS A 176 -8.54 25.23 -8.12
N ILE A 177 -7.33 25.75 -7.85
CA ILE A 177 -6.68 25.64 -6.53
C ILE A 177 -7.59 26.24 -5.46
N GLU A 178 -8.07 27.46 -5.67
CA GLU A 178 -8.95 28.13 -4.72
C GLU A 178 -10.28 27.38 -4.50
N ALA A 179 -10.81 26.77 -5.56
CA ALA A 179 -12.00 25.93 -5.43
C ALA A 179 -11.74 24.70 -4.56
N GLY A 180 -10.64 23.96 -4.80
CA GLY A 180 -10.23 22.81 -3.99
C GLY A 180 -10.01 23.18 -2.51
N LYS A 181 -9.31 24.27 -2.25
CA LYS A 181 -9.09 24.77 -0.87
C LYS A 181 -10.42 25.06 -0.15
N ARG A 182 -11.39 25.67 -0.82
CA ARG A 182 -12.71 25.92 -0.21
C ARG A 182 -13.41 24.62 0.21
N VAL A 183 -13.27 23.57 -0.58
CA VAL A 183 -13.86 22.26 -0.26
C VAL A 183 -13.21 21.66 0.98
N TYR A 184 -11.89 21.54 1.01
CA TYR A 184 -11.19 20.84 2.09
C TYR A 184 -11.10 21.65 3.40
N ARG A 185 -11.19 22.98 3.37
CA ARG A 185 -11.32 23.82 4.58
C ARG A 185 -12.52 23.48 5.47
N THR A 186 -13.43 22.64 4.97
CA THR A 186 -14.55 22.14 5.76
C THR A 186 -14.09 21.39 7.00
N PHE A 187 -13.01 20.58 6.90
CA PHE A 187 -12.54 19.79 8.04
C PHE A 187 -11.01 19.72 8.16
N VAL A 188 -10.24 19.99 7.10
CA VAL A 188 -8.77 19.90 7.14
C VAL A 188 -8.20 21.06 7.95
N GLN A 189 -7.38 20.73 8.95
CA GLN A 189 -6.66 21.66 9.83
C GLN A 189 -5.17 21.77 9.47
N GLY A 190 -4.63 20.78 8.75
CA GLY A 190 -3.27 20.81 8.23
C GLY A 190 -3.06 21.93 7.18
N GLU A 191 -1.81 22.17 6.83
CA GLU A 191 -1.46 23.12 5.78
C GLU A 191 -1.99 22.67 4.42
N MET A 192 -2.58 23.58 3.65
CA MET A 192 -2.97 23.36 2.27
C MET A 192 -1.89 23.86 1.33
N ILE A 193 -1.10 22.93 0.81
CA ILE A 193 0.03 23.20 -0.09
C ILE A 193 -0.51 23.40 -1.51
N GLU A 194 -0.40 24.61 -2.02
CA GLU A 194 -0.91 25.00 -3.32
C GLU A 194 0.09 24.68 -4.43
N THR A 195 -0.38 24.01 -5.48
CA THR A 195 0.44 23.71 -6.66
C THR A 195 -0.42 23.49 -7.91
N ASP A 196 0.20 23.25 -9.05
CA ASP A 196 -0.51 22.77 -10.24
C ASP A 196 -0.78 21.25 -10.17
N ALA A 197 -1.73 20.79 -11.00
CA ALA A 197 -2.16 19.38 -10.96
C ALA A 197 -1.01 18.40 -11.26
N ARG A 198 -0.13 18.70 -12.23
CA ARG A 198 1.00 17.83 -12.60
C ARG A 198 2.00 17.66 -11.47
N THR A 199 2.27 18.74 -10.76
CA THR A 199 3.17 18.72 -9.60
C THR A 199 2.55 17.92 -8.46
N ALA A 200 1.24 18.04 -8.23
CA ALA A 200 0.53 17.25 -7.22
C ALA A 200 0.56 15.74 -7.54
N GLU A 201 0.29 15.37 -8.81
CA GLU A 201 0.36 13.99 -9.30
C GLU A 201 1.76 13.39 -9.08
N MET A 202 2.81 14.10 -9.50
CA MET A 202 4.18 13.64 -9.34
C MET A 202 4.61 13.57 -7.86
N SER A 203 4.23 14.55 -7.05
CA SER A 203 4.63 14.61 -5.63
C SER A 203 4.13 13.40 -4.85
N LYS A 204 2.87 12.99 -5.07
CA LYS A 204 2.30 11.80 -4.45
C LYS A 204 3.08 10.52 -4.80
N LEU A 205 3.40 10.35 -6.07
CA LEU A 205 4.13 9.17 -6.53
C LEU A 205 5.57 9.17 -5.99
N MET A 206 6.20 10.34 -5.88
CA MET A 206 7.57 10.44 -5.38
C MET A 206 7.72 10.08 -3.90
N GLU A 207 6.70 10.29 -3.06
CA GLU A 207 6.71 9.86 -1.66
C GLU A 207 6.90 8.33 -1.55
N ASN A 208 6.19 7.56 -2.35
CA ASN A 208 6.30 6.11 -2.38
C ASN A 208 7.54 5.64 -3.15
N THR A 209 7.88 6.29 -4.27
CA THR A 209 9.06 5.99 -5.07
C THR A 209 10.35 6.18 -4.27
N TYR A 210 10.45 7.25 -3.46
CA TYR A 210 11.58 7.47 -2.56
C TYR A 210 11.78 6.29 -1.60
N ARG A 211 10.69 5.81 -0.99
CA ARG A 211 10.75 4.67 -0.07
C ARG A 211 11.14 3.39 -0.78
N ASP A 212 10.55 3.13 -1.95
CA ASP A 212 10.84 1.94 -2.75
C ASP A 212 12.30 1.88 -3.19
N VAL A 213 12.85 2.97 -3.73
CA VAL A 213 14.27 3.07 -4.14
C VAL A 213 15.21 2.93 -2.94
N ASN A 214 14.82 3.47 -1.78
CA ASN A 214 15.62 3.38 -0.57
C ASN A 214 15.64 1.96 0.01
N ILE A 215 14.52 1.22 -0.09
CA ILE A 215 14.47 -0.21 0.25
C ILE A 215 15.29 -1.02 -0.77
N ALA A 216 15.25 -0.68 -2.06
CA ALA A 216 16.06 -1.33 -3.08
C ALA A 216 17.57 -1.20 -2.79
N LEU A 217 18.02 -0.01 -2.37
CA LEU A 217 19.39 0.20 -1.91
C LEU A 217 19.76 -0.73 -0.74
N ALA A 218 18.88 -0.87 0.26
CA ALA A 218 19.11 -1.77 1.39
C ALA A 218 19.14 -3.25 0.97
N ASN A 219 18.26 -3.64 0.03
CA ASN A 219 18.21 -5.00 -0.51
C ASN A 219 19.45 -5.33 -1.37
N GLU A 220 19.91 -4.41 -2.21
CA GLU A 220 21.16 -4.55 -2.95
C GLU A 220 22.35 -4.68 -2.00
N LEU A 221 22.42 -3.79 -0.98
CA LEU A 221 23.47 -3.84 0.02
C LEU A 221 23.49 -5.18 0.77
N THR A 222 22.31 -5.78 1.02
CA THR A 222 22.21 -7.11 1.63
C THR A 222 22.93 -8.16 0.79
N LYS A 223 22.70 -8.18 -0.53
CA LYS A 223 23.35 -9.14 -1.43
C LYS A 223 24.87 -8.92 -1.48
N ILE A 224 25.33 -7.67 -1.54
CA ILE A 224 26.75 -7.30 -1.53
C ILE A 224 27.39 -7.74 -0.20
N CYS A 225 26.79 -7.39 0.93
CA CYS A 225 27.33 -7.70 2.25
C CYS A 225 27.41 -9.21 2.50
N ASN A 226 26.39 -9.97 2.08
CA ASN A 226 26.43 -11.44 2.19
C ASN A 226 27.60 -12.03 1.39
N ASN A 227 27.86 -11.58 0.18
CA ASN A 227 28.98 -12.04 -0.64
C ASN A 227 30.35 -11.66 -0.06
N LEU A 228 30.40 -10.64 0.79
CA LEU A 228 31.62 -10.15 1.43
C LEU A 228 31.76 -10.58 2.90
N ASN A 229 30.83 -11.39 3.42
CA ASN A 229 30.77 -11.81 4.82
C ASN A 229 30.71 -10.63 5.81
N ILE A 230 29.90 -9.62 5.45
CA ILE A 230 29.69 -8.40 6.24
C ILE A 230 28.26 -8.40 6.80
N ASN A 231 28.11 -7.97 8.05
CA ASN A 231 26.78 -7.74 8.65
C ASN A 231 26.13 -6.47 8.09
N VAL A 232 25.16 -6.64 7.19
CA VAL A 232 24.45 -5.52 6.55
C VAL A 232 23.67 -4.68 7.56
N LEU A 233 23.11 -5.29 8.62
CA LEU A 233 22.30 -4.56 9.62
C LEU A 233 23.18 -3.60 10.42
N ASP A 234 24.41 -4.02 10.77
CA ASP A 234 25.38 -3.15 11.43
C ASP A 234 25.83 -2.02 10.51
N VAL A 235 26.07 -2.33 9.22
CA VAL A 235 26.41 -1.28 8.22
C VAL A 235 25.33 -0.22 8.15
N ILE A 236 24.06 -0.63 8.04
CA ILE A 236 22.90 0.29 7.99
C ILE A 236 22.80 1.10 9.28
N GLU A 237 22.90 0.43 10.44
CA GLU A 237 22.84 1.11 11.73
C GLU A 237 23.94 2.17 11.86
N MET A 238 25.19 1.82 11.57
CA MET A 238 26.34 2.74 11.67
C MET A 238 26.22 3.88 10.65
N ALA A 239 25.83 3.59 9.41
CA ALA A 239 25.63 4.63 8.38
C ALA A 239 24.55 5.64 8.80
N ASN A 240 23.45 5.16 9.40
CA ASN A 240 22.34 5.99 9.86
C ASN A 240 22.67 6.85 11.10
N LYS A 241 23.83 6.63 11.78
CA LYS A 241 24.34 7.60 12.78
C LYS A 241 24.81 8.90 12.14
N HIS A 242 25.07 8.91 10.84
CA HIS A 242 25.42 10.14 10.13
C HIS A 242 24.16 10.99 9.88
N PRO A 243 24.13 12.28 10.22
CA PRO A 243 22.91 13.10 10.26
C PRO A 243 22.23 13.32 8.89
N ARG A 244 22.88 12.98 7.78
CA ARG A 244 22.35 13.10 6.43
C ARG A 244 22.04 11.75 5.78
N VAL A 245 22.03 10.66 6.54
CA VAL A 245 21.82 9.30 6.02
C VAL A 245 20.62 8.68 6.73
N ASN A 246 19.71 8.07 5.95
CA ASN A 246 18.57 7.33 6.45
C ASN A 246 18.27 6.17 5.52
N ILE A 247 19.08 5.13 5.56
CA ILE A 247 18.90 3.89 4.80
C ILE A 247 17.78 3.08 5.46
N HIS A 248 16.83 2.61 4.67
CA HIS A 248 15.74 1.74 5.16
C HIS A 248 16.24 0.33 5.47
N GLN A 249 15.39 -0.45 6.13
CA GLN A 249 15.70 -1.85 6.42
C GLN A 249 15.48 -2.70 5.17
N PRO A 250 16.34 -3.70 4.91
CA PRO A 250 16.11 -4.68 3.87
C PRO A 250 14.94 -5.61 4.24
N GLY A 251 14.41 -6.30 3.23
CA GLY A 251 13.33 -7.26 3.43
C GLY A 251 13.22 -8.27 2.28
N PRO A 252 12.23 -9.15 2.32
CA PRO A 252 12.04 -10.21 1.31
C PRO A 252 11.51 -9.67 -0.04
N GLY A 253 11.34 -8.38 -0.15
CA GLY A 253 10.80 -7.64 -1.30
C GLY A 253 9.94 -6.47 -0.85
N VAL A 254 9.27 -5.83 -1.81
CA VAL A 254 8.36 -4.69 -1.57
C VAL A 254 7.01 -5.00 -2.18
N GLY A 255 6.00 -5.06 -1.34
CA GLY A 255 4.62 -5.35 -1.70
C GLY A 255 3.63 -4.24 -1.35
N GLY A 256 2.35 -4.58 -1.42
CA GLY A 256 1.21 -3.71 -1.14
C GLY A 256 0.81 -2.82 -2.31
N HIS A 257 -0.35 -2.16 -2.17
CA HIS A 257 -1.01 -1.42 -3.25
C HIS A 257 -0.34 -0.12 -3.68
N CYS A 258 0.64 0.38 -2.93
CA CYS A 258 1.22 1.69 -3.17
C CYS A 258 2.70 1.59 -3.55
N LEU A 259 3.56 1.05 -2.67
CA LEU A 259 5.00 1.00 -2.91
C LEU A 259 5.36 0.12 -4.12
N ALA A 260 4.64 -0.97 -4.33
CA ALA A 260 4.85 -1.87 -5.47
C ALA A 260 4.24 -1.34 -6.78
N VAL A 261 3.38 -0.32 -6.72
CA VAL A 261 2.56 0.16 -7.85
C VAL A 261 2.99 1.55 -8.34
N ASP A 262 3.03 2.54 -7.46
CA ASP A 262 3.25 3.94 -7.80
C ASP A 262 4.52 4.22 -8.62
N PRO A 263 5.69 3.58 -8.36
CA PRO A 263 6.89 3.81 -9.13
C PRO A 263 6.73 3.51 -10.63
N TYR A 264 5.91 2.50 -10.97
CA TYR A 264 5.65 2.15 -12.37
C TYR A 264 4.88 3.24 -13.12
N PHE A 265 4.06 4.03 -12.44
CA PHE A 265 3.36 5.15 -13.07
C PHE A 265 4.35 6.22 -13.58
N ILE A 266 5.47 6.43 -12.87
CA ILE A 266 6.55 7.31 -13.32
C ILE A 266 7.34 6.66 -14.44
N ILE A 267 7.72 5.38 -14.28
CA ILE A 267 8.47 4.61 -15.28
C ILE A 267 7.73 4.62 -16.63
N ALA A 268 6.43 4.33 -16.63
CA ALA A 268 5.62 4.29 -17.85
C ALA A 268 5.51 5.66 -18.56
N LYS A 269 5.58 6.76 -17.81
CA LYS A 269 5.53 8.12 -18.41
C LYS A 269 6.84 8.55 -19.04
N ASP A 270 7.98 8.13 -18.49
CA ASP A 270 9.29 8.50 -19.03
C ASP A 270 10.33 7.39 -18.77
N PRO A 271 10.24 6.26 -19.51
CA PRO A 271 11.10 5.10 -19.28
C PRO A 271 12.57 5.39 -19.61
N GLU A 272 12.86 6.37 -20.48
CA GLU A 272 14.24 6.73 -20.84
C GLU A 272 14.97 7.39 -19.66
N ASN A 273 14.29 8.18 -18.85
CA ASN A 273 14.89 8.92 -17.73
C ASN A 273 14.64 8.25 -16.36
N ALA A 274 13.63 7.39 -16.21
CA ALA A 274 13.27 6.74 -14.94
C ALA A 274 14.15 5.51 -14.61
N LYS A 275 15.43 5.47 -15.04
CA LYS A 275 16.32 4.30 -14.94
C LYS A 275 16.59 3.86 -13.49
N LEU A 276 16.85 4.81 -12.60
CA LEU A 276 17.09 4.51 -11.18
C LEU A 276 15.84 3.89 -10.54
N ILE A 277 14.67 4.42 -10.84
CA ILE A 277 13.39 3.93 -10.32
C ILE A 277 13.13 2.51 -10.84
N GLN A 278 13.33 2.29 -12.15
CA GLN A 278 13.19 0.97 -12.77
C GLN A 278 14.15 -0.05 -12.15
N THR A 279 15.43 0.28 -12.03
CA THR A 279 16.43 -0.60 -11.40
C THR A 279 16.06 -0.89 -9.94
N GLY A 280 15.57 0.11 -9.20
CA GLY A 280 15.06 -0.11 -7.84
C GLY A 280 13.94 -1.15 -7.78
N ARG A 281 12.96 -1.06 -8.69
CA ARG A 281 11.90 -2.06 -8.81
C ARG A 281 12.43 -3.46 -9.17
N GLU A 282 13.37 -3.54 -10.12
CA GLU A 282 14.02 -4.80 -10.50
C GLU A 282 14.74 -5.46 -9.32
N ILE A 283 15.46 -4.67 -8.50
CA ILE A 283 16.14 -5.16 -7.29
C ILE A 283 15.10 -5.70 -6.30
N ASN A 284 14.06 -4.91 -5.97
CA ASN A 284 13.02 -5.32 -5.03
C ASN A 284 12.25 -6.56 -5.52
N ASN A 285 11.95 -6.65 -6.81
CA ASN A 285 11.27 -7.80 -7.41
C ASN A 285 12.16 -9.06 -7.46
N SER A 286 13.48 -8.91 -7.39
CA SER A 286 14.43 -10.04 -7.36
C SER A 286 14.63 -10.65 -5.96
N MET A 287 14.10 -10.01 -4.91
CA MET A 287 14.28 -10.47 -3.54
C MET A 287 13.56 -11.78 -3.22
N PRO A 288 12.32 -12.04 -3.69
CA PRO A 288 11.68 -13.33 -3.48
C PRO A 288 12.55 -14.49 -3.98
N ALA A 289 13.08 -14.43 -5.19
CA ALA A 289 13.98 -15.45 -5.73
C ALA A 289 15.26 -15.59 -4.89
N TYR A 290 15.86 -14.48 -4.45
CA TYR A 290 17.04 -14.51 -3.58
C TYR A 290 16.76 -15.21 -2.24
N VAL A 291 15.59 -15.00 -1.62
CA VAL A 291 15.19 -15.67 -0.38
C VAL A 291 14.96 -17.16 -0.63
N VAL A 292 14.32 -17.53 -1.72
CA VAL A 292 14.11 -18.93 -2.12
C VAL A 292 15.44 -19.65 -2.30
N ASP A 293 16.38 -19.07 -3.07
CA ASP A 293 17.71 -19.66 -3.30
C ASP A 293 18.49 -19.82 -1.99
N THR A 294 18.44 -18.84 -1.10
CA THR A 294 19.03 -18.90 0.23
C THR A 294 18.40 -20.03 1.07
N THR A 295 17.08 -20.13 1.05
CA THR A 295 16.32 -21.20 1.74
C THR A 295 16.71 -22.58 1.24
N LYS A 296 16.86 -22.77 -0.08
CA LYS A 296 17.31 -24.03 -0.69
C LYS A 296 18.72 -24.41 -0.23
N GLN A 297 19.62 -23.44 -0.13
CA GLN A 297 20.98 -23.69 0.40
C GLN A 297 20.94 -24.15 1.85
N ILE A 298 20.13 -23.51 2.70
CA ILE A 298 19.93 -23.90 4.10
C ILE A 298 19.38 -25.33 4.19
N ILE A 299 18.31 -25.65 3.48
CA ILE A 299 17.65 -26.96 3.50
C ILE A 299 18.60 -28.05 3.03
N LYS A 300 19.39 -27.80 1.98
CA LYS A 300 20.41 -28.73 1.49
C LYS A 300 21.49 -29.00 2.54
N ALA A 301 22.00 -27.96 3.19
CA ALA A 301 23.04 -28.10 4.21
C ALA A 301 22.53 -28.88 5.45
N LEU A 302 21.25 -28.71 5.80
CA LEU A 302 20.61 -29.43 6.90
C LEU A 302 20.23 -30.87 6.54
N SER A 303 20.33 -31.29 5.28
CA SER A 303 19.74 -32.53 4.77
C SER A 303 18.24 -32.61 5.18
N GLY A 304 17.57 -31.50 5.14
CA GLY A 304 16.16 -31.33 5.49
C GLY A 304 15.27 -31.30 4.26
N ASN A 305 13.95 -31.20 4.49
CA ASN A 305 12.98 -31.08 3.41
C ASN A 305 11.74 -30.24 3.77
N LYS A 306 11.52 -29.92 5.05
CA LYS A 306 10.32 -29.17 5.46
C LYS A 306 10.67 -27.75 5.88
N VAL A 307 10.02 -26.77 5.23
CA VAL A 307 10.09 -25.33 5.53
C VAL A 307 8.75 -24.86 6.07
N THR A 308 8.75 -24.21 7.21
CA THR A 308 7.57 -23.53 7.73
C THR A 308 7.72 -22.04 7.53
N VAL A 309 6.85 -21.45 6.71
CA VAL A 309 6.79 -20.01 6.45
C VAL A 309 5.95 -19.34 7.55
N PHE A 310 6.49 -18.30 8.17
CA PHE A 310 5.82 -17.46 9.15
C PHE A 310 5.52 -16.09 8.54
N GLY A 311 4.23 -15.81 8.33
CA GLY A 311 3.71 -14.58 7.72
C GLY A 311 3.67 -14.62 6.19
N LEU A 312 2.49 -14.34 5.64
CA LEU A 312 2.20 -14.31 4.20
C LEU A 312 1.86 -12.90 3.69
N THR A 313 1.67 -11.96 4.61
CA THR A 313 1.27 -10.60 4.29
C THR A 313 2.45 -9.72 3.89
N TYR A 314 2.19 -8.65 3.13
CA TYR A 314 3.23 -7.70 2.74
C TYR A 314 3.71 -6.81 3.90
N LYS A 315 2.93 -6.73 4.97
CA LYS A 315 3.20 -5.90 6.15
C LYS A 315 2.68 -6.62 7.39
N GLY A 316 3.33 -6.42 8.54
CA GLY A 316 2.87 -6.96 9.82
C GLY A 316 1.53 -6.42 10.27
N ASP A 317 0.82 -7.22 11.07
CA ASP A 317 -0.44 -6.88 11.74
C ASP A 317 -1.59 -6.52 10.77
N VAL A 318 -1.61 -7.15 9.59
CA VAL A 318 -2.68 -7.05 8.58
C VAL A 318 -2.97 -8.44 7.99
N ASP A 319 -4.12 -8.59 7.34
CA ASP A 319 -4.57 -9.80 6.64
C ASP A 319 -4.33 -9.76 5.11
N ASP A 320 -3.68 -8.72 4.61
CA ASP A 320 -3.57 -8.41 3.19
C ASP A 320 -2.36 -9.08 2.54
N ILE A 321 -2.62 -10.03 1.65
CA ILE A 321 -1.62 -10.78 0.88
C ILE A 321 -1.39 -10.24 -0.54
N ARG A 322 -2.09 -9.17 -0.94
CA ARG A 322 -2.00 -8.64 -2.31
C ARG A 322 -0.63 -8.05 -2.59
N GLU A 323 -0.03 -8.42 -3.75
CA GLU A 323 1.35 -8.03 -4.10
C GLU A 323 2.34 -8.33 -2.95
N SER A 324 2.13 -9.43 -2.20
CA SER A 324 2.98 -9.79 -1.07
C SER A 324 4.20 -10.60 -1.51
N PRO A 325 5.43 -10.09 -1.31
CA PRO A 325 6.63 -10.89 -1.55
C PRO A 325 6.70 -12.16 -0.69
N ALA A 326 6.08 -12.15 0.49
CA ALA A 326 6.01 -13.33 1.35
C ALA A 326 5.15 -14.42 0.72
N PHE A 327 4.04 -14.04 0.11
CA PHE A 327 3.19 -14.97 -0.62
C PHE A 327 3.88 -15.51 -1.88
N ASP A 328 4.57 -14.64 -2.65
CA ASP A 328 5.37 -15.06 -3.81
C ASP A 328 6.45 -16.09 -3.42
N ILE A 329 7.14 -15.88 -2.28
CA ILE A 329 8.14 -16.81 -1.76
C ILE A 329 7.50 -18.15 -1.39
N TYR A 330 6.34 -18.13 -0.72
CA TYR A 330 5.59 -19.33 -0.40
C TYR A 330 5.22 -20.12 -1.66
N GLU A 331 4.69 -19.46 -2.69
CA GLU A 331 4.34 -20.11 -3.95
C GLU A 331 5.58 -20.67 -4.68
N LEU A 332 6.68 -19.91 -4.73
CA LEU A 332 7.93 -20.37 -5.34
C LEU A 332 8.51 -21.59 -4.62
N LEU A 333 8.50 -21.61 -3.30
CA LEU A 333 8.96 -22.78 -2.52
C LEU A 333 8.06 -23.99 -2.73
N ASN A 334 6.74 -23.78 -2.87
CA ASN A 334 5.79 -24.87 -3.13
C ASN A 334 5.97 -25.53 -4.52
N GLN A 335 6.64 -24.85 -5.44
CA GLN A 335 6.99 -25.42 -6.76
C GLN A 335 8.25 -26.28 -6.73
N GLU A 336 9.01 -26.26 -5.63
CA GLU A 336 10.24 -27.05 -5.47
C GLU A 336 9.89 -28.50 -5.05
N PRO A 337 10.21 -29.50 -5.88
CA PRO A 337 9.72 -30.89 -5.68
C PRO A 337 10.26 -31.57 -4.41
N ASP A 338 11.40 -31.09 -3.90
CA ASP A 338 12.09 -31.70 -2.75
C ASP A 338 11.82 -30.94 -1.44
N ILE A 339 10.95 -29.92 -1.46
CA ILE A 339 10.62 -29.08 -0.29
C ILE A 339 9.12 -29.22 0.05
N GLU A 340 8.85 -29.67 1.26
CA GLU A 340 7.52 -29.60 1.87
C GLU A 340 7.36 -28.22 2.51
N VAL A 341 6.32 -27.45 2.11
CA VAL A 341 6.08 -26.10 2.62
C VAL A 341 4.80 -26.08 3.43
N CYS A 342 4.86 -25.53 4.62
CA CYS A 342 3.69 -25.22 5.45
C CYS A 342 3.69 -23.72 5.74
N ALA A 343 2.52 -23.12 5.91
CA ALA A 343 2.37 -21.70 6.24
C ALA A 343 1.67 -21.50 7.58
N TYR A 344 2.17 -20.58 8.37
CA TYR A 344 1.56 -20.04 9.58
C TYR A 344 1.41 -18.52 9.44
N ASP A 345 0.21 -18.04 9.61
CA ASP A 345 -0.08 -16.61 9.69
C ASP A 345 -1.22 -16.36 10.69
N PRO A 346 -1.07 -15.46 11.68
CA PRO A 346 -2.10 -15.22 12.67
C PRO A 346 -3.28 -14.41 12.15
N HIS A 347 -3.16 -13.76 10.99
CA HIS A 347 -4.14 -12.81 10.46
C HIS A 347 -4.80 -13.27 9.15
N VAL A 348 -4.20 -14.21 8.42
CA VAL A 348 -4.65 -14.64 7.09
C VAL A 348 -5.54 -15.86 7.18
N GLU A 349 -6.79 -15.76 6.73
CA GLU A 349 -7.79 -16.84 6.70
C GLU A 349 -7.82 -17.50 5.32
N LEU A 350 -6.95 -18.49 5.09
CA LEU A 350 -6.92 -19.31 3.88
C LEU A 350 -6.84 -20.80 4.26
N ASP A 351 -7.45 -21.68 3.48
CA ASP A 351 -7.60 -23.12 3.76
C ASP A 351 -6.27 -23.85 4.03
N PHE A 352 -5.15 -23.36 3.49
CA PHE A 352 -3.82 -23.97 3.66
C PHE A 352 -2.98 -23.30 4.75
N VAL A 353 -3.48 -22.24 5.39
CA VAL A 353 -2.79 -21.52 6.47
C VAL A 353 -3.16 -22.14 7.81
N GLU A 354 -2.14 -22.51 8.56
CA GLU A 354 -2.29 -23.05 9.90
C GLU A 354 -2.28 -21.92 10.93
N HIS A 355 -3.12 -22.07 11.97
CA HIS A 355 -3.19 -21.11 13.08
C HIS A 355 -2.62 -21.69 14.39
N ASP A 356 -2.25 -22.98 14.40
CA ASP A 356 -1.51 -23.60 15.52
C ASP A 356 -0.01 -23.67 15.20
N MET A 357 0.74 -22.72 15.76
CA MET A 357 2.20 -22.66 15.60
C MET A 357 2.87 -23.95 16.01
N SER A 358 2.41 -24.62 17.07
CA SER A 358 3.02 -25.85 17.59
C SER A 358 2.81 -27.06 16.66
N HIS A 359 1.77 -27.01 15.84
CA HIS A 359 1.46 -28.04 14.84
C HIS A 359 2.30 -27.83 13.58
N VAL A 360 2.35 -26.60 13.08
CA VAL A 360 3.02 -26.28 11.81
C VAL A 360 4.55 -26.46 11.87
N VAL A 361 5.17 -26.19 13.03
CA VAL A 361 6.65 -26.37 13.20
C VAL A 361 7.06 -27.82 13.43
N LYS A 362 6.10 -28.75 13.60
CA LYS A 362 6.44 -30.15 13.83
C LYS A 362 7.25 -30.72 12.66
N ASP A 363 8.38 -31.34 13.00
CA ASP A 363 9.33 -31.92 12.05
C ASP A 363 9.94 -30.93 11.04
N ALA A 364 9.71 -29.62 11.22
CA ALA A 364 10.30 -28.61 10.36
C ALA A 364 11.83 -28.61 10.42
N SER A 365 12.45 -28.40 9.26
CA SER A 365 13.89 -28.24 9.13
C SER A 365 14.31 -26.77 9.23
N LEU A 366 13.40 -25.86 8.86
CA LEU A 366 13.62 -24.42 8.86
C LEU A 366 12.30 -23.69 9.15
N VAL A 367 12.34 -22.68 9.99
CA VAL A 367 11.32 -21.62 10.06
C VAL A 367 11.83 -20.41 9.28
N LEU A 368 11.04 -19.95 8.31
CA LEU A 368 11.33 -18.81 7.46
C LEU A 368 10.35 -17.67 7.79
N ILE A 369 10.83 -16.59 8.41
CA ILE A 369 9.98 -15.43 8.78
C ILE A 369 10.01 -14.40 7.67
N LEU A 370 8.83 -14.10 7.10
CA LEU A 370 8.66 -13.24 5.94
C LEU A 370 7.86 -11.97 6.22
N SER A 371 7.04 -11.94 7.28
CA SER A 371 6.27 -10.76 7.71
C SER A 371 6.64 -10.34 9.12
N ASP A 372 6.41 -9.07 9.44
CA ASP A 372 6.80 -8.46 10.72
C ASP A 372 5.64 -8.34 11.70
N HIS A 373 4.80 -9.39 11.80
CA HIS A 373 3.72 -9.47 12.78
C HIS A 373 4.22 -9.29 14.22
N SER A 374 3.42 -8.63 15.03
CA SER A 374 3.76 -8.33 16.43
C SER A 374 3.98 -9.59 17.26
N GLU A 375 3.28 -10.67 16.93
CA GLU A 375 3.40 -11.99 17.55
C GLU A 375 4.80 -12.60 17.40
N PHE A 376 5.49 -12.30 16.30
CA PHE A 376 6.83 -12.84 16.04
C PHE A 376 7.94 -12.15 16.84
N LYS A 377 7.68 -10.99 17.43
CA LYS A 377 8.68 -10.25 18.23
C LYS A 377 9.09 -11.00 19.49
N ASN A 378 8.17 -11.80 20.07
CA ASN A 378 8.32 -12.44 21.36
C ASN A 378 8.37 -13.98 21.26
N LEU A 379 8.83 -14.51 20.15
CA LEU A 379 9.03 -15.96 20.01
C LEU A 379 10.03 -16.45 21.05
N SER A 380 9.77 -17.64 21.62
CA SER A 380 10.62 -18.31 22.62
C SER A 380 11.08 -19.68 22.13
N VAL A 381 12.11 -20.24 22.74
CA VAL A 381 12.66 -21.57 22.41
C VAL A 381 11.58 -22.64 22.37
N SER A 382 10.61 -22.58 23.29
CA SER A 382 9.54 -23.58 23.40
C SER A 382 8.62 -23.66 22.16
N HIS A 383 8.53 -22.59 21.37
CA HIS A 383 7.79 -22.62 20.09
C HIS A 383 8.45 -23.54 19.06
N PHE A 384 9.75 -23.80 19.19
CA PHE A 384 10.55 -24.57 18.23
C PHE A 384 10.94 -25.96 18.69
N ASP A 385 10.42 -26.42 19.85
CA ASP A 385 10.82 -27.71 20.44
C ASP A 385 10.45 -28.93 19.59
N LYS A 386 9.44 -28.82 18.74
CA LYS A 386 8.99 -29.89 17.85
C LYS A 386 9.68 -29.90 16.49
N MET A 387 10.58 -28.95 16.22
CA MET A 387 11.34 -28.91 14.98
C MET A 387 12.36 -30.06 14.90
N LYS A 388 12.61 -30.55 13.70
CA LYS A 388 13.69 -31.51 13.42
C LYS A 388 15.06 -30.83 13.52
N HIS A 389 15.17 -29.62 12.95
CA HIS A 389 16.34 -28.75 13.06
C HIS A 389 15.87 -27.38 13.56
N LYS A 390 16.39 -26.94 14.69
CA LYS A 390 16.01 -25.65 15.29
C LYS A 390 16.76 -24.51 14.60
N VAL A 391 16.42 -24.25 13.34
CA VAL A 391 17.00 -23.18 12.51
C VAL A 391 15.91 -22.20 12.10
N ILE A 392 16.18 -20.91 12.27
CA ILE A 392 15.30 -19.80 11.86
C ILE A 392 16.06 -18.92 10.88
N PHE A 393 15.43 -18.57 9.77
CA PHE A 393 15.86 -17.48 8.90
C PHE A 393 14.81 -16.35 8.92
N ASP A 394 15.16 -15.23 9.52
CA ASP A 394 14.31 -14.06 9.70
C ASP A 394 14.70 -12.96 8.70
N THR A 395 13.93 -12.82 7.63
CA THR A 395 14.17 -11.81 6.58
C THR A 395 13.73 -10.40 6.97
N LYS A 396 13.03 -10.28 8.10
CA LYS A 396 12.48 -8.99 8.60
C LYS A 396 13.23 -8.47 9.83
N ASN A 397 14.11 -9.31 10.41
CA ASN A 397 14.80 -9.01 11.68
C ASN A 397 13.80 -8.59 12.78
N VAL A 398 12.65 -9.29 12.84
CA VAL A 398 11.55 -8.97 13.74
C VAL A 398 11.74 -9.55 15.13
N VAL A 399 12.37 -10.73 15.24
CA VAL A 399 12.56 -11.44 16.52
C VAL A 399 13.53 -10.68 17.40
N LYS A 400 13.10 -10.40 18.63
CA LYS A 400 13.90 -9.67 19.65
C LYS A 400 14.52 -10.58 20.71
N SER A 401 14.04 -11.83 20.79
CA SER A 401 14.55 -12.82 21.73
C SER A 401 15.92 -13.33 21.34
N SER A 402 16.77 -13.59 22.32
CA SER A 402 18.00 -14.38 22.13
C SER A 402 17.69 -15.85 22.41
N PHE A 403 18.24 -16.75 21.62
CA PHE A 403 18.04 -18.20 21.77
C PHE A 403 19.37 -18.88 22.13
N GLU A 404 19.36 -19.80 23.12
CA GLU A 404 20.51 -20.59 23.45
C GLU A 404 20.60 -21.90 22.60
N ASP A 405 19.43 -22.51 22.29
CA ASP A 405 19.34 -23.80 21.60
C ASP A 405 18.74 -23.71 20.18
N VAL A 406 18.59 -22.50 19.62
CA VAL A 406 18.04 -22.26 18.27
C VAL A 406 19.07 -21.48 17.46
N SER A 407 19.40 -21.98 16.29
CA SER A 407 20.28 -21.28 15.33
C SER A 407 19.47 -20.20 14.62
N TYR A 408 19.67 -18.95 15.01
CA TYR A 408 18.97 -17.79 14.46
C TYR A 408 19.83 -17.05 13.44
N TYR A 409 19.28 -16.90 12.25
CA TYR A 409 19.91 -16.18 11.14
C TYR A 409 18.98 -15.09 10.61
N ASN A 410 19.57 -14.00 10.20
CA ASN A 410 18.94 -12.90 9.49
C ASN A 410 19.86 -12.37 8.39
N TYR A 411 19.53 -11.34 7.68
CA TYR A 411 20.37 -10.79 6.63
C TYR A 411 21.77 -10.32 7.11
N GLY A 412 21.91 -10.04 8.39
CA GLY A 412 23.20 -9.62 8.98
C GLY A 412 24.19 -10.74 9.25
N ASN A 413 23.75 -12.02 9.25
CA ASN A 413 24.61 -13.13 9.64
C ASN A 413 24.39 -14.43 8.84
N ILE A 414 23.51 -14.43 7.84
CA ILE A 414 23.18 -15.64 7.05
C ILE A 414 24.40 -16.22 6.32
N PHE A 415 25.38 -15.40 5.95
CA PHE A 415 26.64 -15.84 5.36
C PHE A 415 27.40 -16.83 6.27
N ASN A 416 27.29 -16.73 7.59
CA ASN A 416 27.89 -17.67 8.53
C ASN A 416 27.32 -19.10 8.41
N PHE A 417 26.13 -19.24 7.80
CA PHE A 417 25.55 -20.55 7.54
C PHE A 417 25.93 -21.08 6.16
N ILE A 418 25.93 -20.22 5.15
CA ILE A 418 26.10 -20.60 3.74
C ILE A 418 27.57 -21.01 3.45
N ASP A 419 28.55 -20.39 4.11
CA ASP A 419 29.98 -20.65 3.91
C ASP A 419 30.52 -21.86 4.72
N LYS A 420 29.65 -22.60 5.40
CA LYS A 420 30.00 -23.85 6.11
C LYS A 420 29.74 -25.10 5.25
#